data_38a6346d4638211652bcffe9a57889ce
#
_entry.id   38a6346d4638211652bcffe9a57889ce
#
_cell.length_a   1.000
_cell.length_b   1.000
_cell.length_c   1.000
_cell.angle_alpha   90.00
_cell.angle_beta   90.00
_cell.angle_gamma   90.00
#
_symmetry.space_group_name_H-M   'P 1'
#
loop_
_entity.id
_entity.type
_entity.pdbx_description
1 polymer ?
#
loop_
_entity_poly.entity_id
_entity_poly.type
_entity_poly.pdbx_seq_one_letter_code
_entity_poly.pdbx_strand_id
1 'polypeptide(L)'
;MRALPGFVLAALVSSGLQVVAVGLGWPLQATLQLVLLPWVALLVWELACAYRDRFWLGLFTTLLVFQGGHFMEHIIQMWQIHVLNLQGPDARGLVSVLDVEWVHFVFNSWVLLASALLLYRFGRSRWLWAMVIFSGWHEIEHAYLLRVFLTTGQAGTPGLLAQGGAILGGLPIPRADLHFLYNLVEVALLAAAFRSLHLPSRVRRARGQWADGLARPA
;
A
#
# COMPACT_ATOMS: atom_id res chain seq x y z
N MET A 1 9.25 -23.73 11.19
CA MET A 1 9.60 -24.53 10.00
C MET A 1 8.47 -24.70 8.96
N ARG A 2 7.27 -24.11 9.13
CA ARG A 2 6.15 -24.23 8.15
C ARG A 2 6.24 -23.26 6.96
N ALA A 3 7.01 -22.19 7.06
CA ALA A 3 7.14 -21.19 5.98
C ALA A 3 8.02 -21.65 4.81
N LEU A 4 8.96 -22.57 5.02
CA LEU A 4 9.90 -23.01 3.99
C LEU A 4 9.24 -23.61 2.75
N PRO A 5 8.23 -24.49 2.85
CA PRO A 5 7.54 -25.03 1.68
C PRO A 5 6.79 -23.96 0.89
N GLY A 6 6.13 -23.02 1.59
CA GLY A 6 5.44 -21.90 0.95
C GLY A 6 6.40 -20.97 0.21
N PHE A 7 7.56 -20.68 0.80
CA PHE A 7 8.60 -19.87 0.19
C PHE A 7 9.17 -20.53 -1.08
N VAL A 8 9.47 -21.83 -1.00
CA VAL A 8 9.97 -22.60 -2.17
C VAL A 8 8.90 -22.64 -3.27
N LEU A 9 7.64 -22.87 -2.92
CA LEU A 9 6.53 -22.87 -3.88
C LEU A 9 6.38 -21.49 -4.56
N ALA A 10 6.38 -20.40 -3.79
CA ALA A 10 6.30 -19.05 -4.34
C ALA A 10 7.47 -18.75 -5.29
N ALA A 11 8.69 -19.17 -4.93
CA ALA A 11 9.86 -18.99 -5.77
C ALA A 11 9.76 -19.79 -7.08
N LEU A 12 9.33 -21.05 -7.03
CA LEU A 12 9.15 -21.89 -8.23
C LEU A 12 8.08 -21.34 -9.16
N VAL A 13 6.91 -20.98 -8.61
CA VAL A 13 5.81 -20.39 -9.40
C VAL A 13 6.25 -19.06 -10.00
N SER A 14 6.90 -18.18 -9.23
CA SER A 14 7.43 -16.90 -9.68
C SER A 14 8.42 -17.07 -10.84
N SER A 15 9.36 -18.00 -10.71
CA SER A 15 10.34 -18.31 -11.78
C SER A 15 9.67 -18.87 -13.03
N GLY A 16 8.69 -19.76 -12.88
CA GLY A 16 7.90 -20.29 -13.99
C GLY A 16 7.13 -19.19 -14.74
N LEU A 17 6.46 -18.30 -14.00
CA LEU A 17 5.76 -17.15 -14.56
C LEU A 17 6.70 -16.19 -15.30
N GLN A 18 7.91 -15.97 -14.77
CA GLN A 18 8.93 -15.17 -15.44
C GLN A 18 9.34 -15.76 -16.79
N VAL A 19 9.62 -17.07 -16.84
CA VAL A 19 9.98 -17.77 -18.08
C VAL A 19 8.88 -17.66 -19.12
N VAL A 20 7.61 -17.87 -18.72
CA VAL A 20 6.44 -17.74 -19.61
C VAL A 20 6.29 -16.31 -20.11
N ALA A 21 6.34 -15.31 -19.23
CA ALA A 21 6.15 -13.91 -19.61
C ALA A 21 7.25 -13.44 -20.59
N VAL A 22 8.51 -13.81 -20.33
CA VAL A 22 9.64 -13.51 -21.22
C VAL A 22 9.49 -14.22 -22.56
N GLY A 23 9.11 -15.50 -22.55
CA GLY A 23 8.87 -16.28 -23.78
C GLY A 23 7.73 -15.74 -24.65
N LEU A 24 6.73 -15.08 -24.04
CA LEU A 24 5.62 -14.42 -24.73
C LEU A 24 5.93 -12.96 -25.12
N GLY A 25 7.12 -12.46 -24.82
CA GLY A 25 7.53 -11.09 -25.14
C GLY A 25 6.76 -10.02 -24.35
N TRP A 26 6.31 -10.33 -23.13
CA TRP A 26 5.59 -9.37 -22.29
C TRP A 26 6.50 -8.22 -21.86
N PRO A 27 5.96 -6.99 -21.76
CA PRO A 27 6.74 -5.86 -21.28
C PRO A 27 7.22 -6.11 -19.84
N LEU A 28 8.41 -5.58 -19.52
CA LEU A 28 9.08 -5.79 -18.24
C LEU A 28 8.15 -5.52 -17.03
N GLN A 29 7.34 -4.48 -17.11
CA GLN A 29 6.39 -4.10 -16.07
C GLN A 29 5.34 -5.19 -15.79
N ALA A 30 4.72 -5.74 -16.85
CA ALA A 30 3.73 -6.81 -16.73
C ALA A 30 4.39 -8.10 -16.20
N THR A 31 5.61 -8.38 -16.63
CA THR A 31 6.41 -9.50 -16.13
C THR A 31 6.69 -9.37 -14.64
N LEU A 32 7.15 -8.19 -14.16
CA LEU A 32 7.40 -7.94 -12.74
C LEU A 32 6.15 -8.10 -11.88
N GLN A 33 5.01 -7.58 -12.33
CA GLN A 33 3.73 -7.73 -11.63
C GLN A 33 3.33 -9.20 -11.48
N LEU A 34 3.41 -9.95 -12.57
CA LEU A 34 3.08 -11.37 -12.56
C LEU A 34 3.98 -12.17 -11.62
N VAL A 35 5.28 -11.88 -11.64
CA VAL A 35 6.31 -12.53 -10.80
C VAL A 35 6.12 -12.22 -9.31
N LEU A 36 5.58 -11.05 -8.96
CA LEU A 36 5.31 -10.65 -7.57
C LEU A 36 4.03 -11.29 -6.99
N LEU A 37 3.06 -11.69 -7.80
CA LEU A 37 1.77 -12.24 -7.32
C LEU A 37 1.93 -13.44 -6.36
N PRO A 38 2.78 -14.46 -6.59
CA PRO A 38 2.97 -15.56 -5.66
C PRO A 38 3.51 -15.11 -4.30
N TRP A 39 4.35 -14.08 -4.28
CA TRP A 39 4.93 -13.52 -3.05
C TRP A 39 3.89 -12.74 -2.23
N VAL A 40 3.02 -11.98 -2.91
CA VAL A 40 1.89 -11.30 -2.25
C VAL A 40 0.93 -12.34 -1.67
N ALA A 41 0.58 -13.38 -2.43
CA ALA A 41 -0.28 -14.46 -1.95
C ALA A 41 0.31 -15.18 -0.73
N LEU A 42 1.62 -15.48 -0.76
CA LEU A 42 2.32 -16.08 0.38
C LEU A 42 2.30 -15.13 1.60
N LEU A 43 2.59 -13.85 1.42
CA LEU A 43 2.55 -12.86 2.51
C LEU A 43 1.16 -12.78 3.14
N VAL A 44 0.10 -12.70 2.34
CA VAL A 44 -1.28 -12.67 2.82
C VAL A 44 -1.62 -13.96 3.58
N TRP A 45 -1.21 -15.11 3.06
CA TRP A 45 -1.41 -16.40 3.71
C TRP A 45 -0.70 -16.49 5.06
N GLU A 46 0.59 -16.13 5.13
CA GLU A 46 1.36 -16.14 6.37
C GLU A 46 0.79 -15.16 7.41
N LEU A 47 0.37 -13.96 6.98
CA LEU A 47 -0.30 -13.00 7.84
C LEU A 47 -1.63 -13.56 8.36
N ALA A 48 -2.46 -14.15 7.50
CA ALA A 48 -3.72 -14.75 7.89
C ALA A 48 -3.52 -15.90 8.89
N CYS A 49 -2.54 -16.78 8.64
CA CYS A 49 -2.20 -17.88 9.56
C CYS A 49 -1.65 -17.37 10.89
N ALA A 50 -0.76 -16.36 10.86
CA ALA A 50 -0.14 -15.81 12.05
C ALA A 50 -1.12 -15.05 12.95
N TYR A 51 -2.18 -14.46 12.35
CA TYR A 51 -3.11 -13.58 13.05
C TYR A 51 -4.56 -14.06 13.06
N ARG A 52 -4.82 -15.31 12.69
CA ARG A 52 -6.18 -15.88 12.60
C ARG A 52 -7.04 -15.58 13.83
N ASP A 53 -6.48 -15.70 15.03
CA ASP A 53 -7.17 -15.45 16.29
C ASP A 53 -7.03 -13.99 16.79
N ARG A 54 -6.37 -13.14 16.01
CA ARG A 54 -6.04 -11.74 16.35
C ARG A 54 -6.32 -10.81 15.18
N PHE A 55 -7.52 -10.90 14.64
CA PHE A 55 -7.99 -10.17 13.46
C PHE A 55 -7.53 -8.69 13.42
N TRP A 56 -7.71 -7.97 14.51
CA TRP A 56 -7.38 -6.54 14.56
C TRP A 56 -5.90 -6.24 14.43
N LEU A 57 -5.06 -7.10 14.99
CA LEU A 57 -3.61 -6.98 14.84
C LEU A 57 -3.17 -7.33 13.42
N GLY A 58 -3.79 -8.38 12.86
CA GLY A 58 -3.59 -8.77 11.47
C GLY A 58 -3.99 -7.65 10.52
N LEU A 59 -5.20 -7.10 10.67
CA LEU A 59 -5.69 -5.98 9.86
C LEU A 59 -4.75 -4.76 9.92
N PHE A 60 -4.30 -4.38 11.13
CA PHE A 60 -3.39 -3.26 11.29
C PHE A 60 -2.03 -3.51 10.61
N THR A 61 -1.46 -4.70 10.82
CA THR A 61 -0.17 -5.05 10.23
C THR A 61 -0.27 -5.11 8.69
N THR A 62 -1.35 -5.69 8.18
CA THR A 62 -1.62 -5.74 6.74
C THR A 62 -1.73 -4.34 6.16
N LEU A 63 -2.54 -3.47 6.77
CA LEU A 63 -2.68 -2.08 6.34
C LEU A 63 -1.32 -1.36 6.34
N LEU A 64 -0.51 -1.50 7.40
CA LEU A 64 0.80 -0.87 7.49
C LEU A 64 1.78 -1.37 6.41
N VAL A 65 1.76 -2.68 6.11
CA VAL A 65 2.62 -3.27 5.08
C VAL A 65 2.20 -2.80 3.68
N PHE A 66 0.90 -2.82 3.37
CA PHE A 66 0.41 -2.39 2.06
C PHE A 66 0.60 -0.90 1.83
N GLN A 67 0.26 -0.06 2.82
CA GLN A 67 0.48 1.38 2.72
C GLN A 67 1.97 1.73 2.67
N GLY A 68 2.82 0.99 3.41
CA GLY A 68 4.28 1.13 3.31
C GLY A 68 4.81 0.75 1.94
N GLY A 69 4.30 -0.32 1.32
CA GLY A 69 4.64 -0.73 -0.04
C GLY A 69 4.21 0.32 -1.08
N HIS A 70 3.00 0.83 -0.96
CA HIS A 70 2.51 1.91 -1.81
C HIS A 70 3.35 3.20 -1.67
N PHE A 71 3.72 3.55 -0.46
CA PHE A 71 4.61 4.69 -0.22
C PHE A 71 6.02 4.49 -0.83
N MET A 72 6.56 3.26 -0.80
CA MET A 72 7.83 2.95 -1.48
C MET A 72 7.75 3.21 -2.99
N GLU A 73 6.60 2.94 -3.60
CA GLU A 73 6.35 3.25 -5.02
C GLU A 73 6.47 4.76 -5.29
N HIS A 74 5.91 5.60 -4.40
CA HIS A 74 6.05 7.06 -4.51
C HIS A 74 7.46 7.55 -4.21
N ILE A 75 8.23 6.91 -3.35
CA ILE A 75 9.66 7.21 -3.17
C ILE A 75 10.41 6.98 -4.48
N ILE A 76 10.16 5.86 -5.16
CA ILE A 76 10.77 5.55 -6.45
C ILE A 76 10.34 6.57 -7.51
N GLN A 77 9.07 6.95 -7.55
CA GLN A 77 8.57 7.99 -8.44
C GLN A 77 9.28 9.33 -8.20
N MET A 78 9.47 9.76 -6.95
CA MET A 78 10.22 10.98 -6.61
C MET A 78 11.68 10.89 -7.06
N TRP A 79 12.31 9.73 -6.89
CA TRP A 79 13.65 9.49 -7.41
C TRP A 79 13.71 9.62 -8.94
N GLN A 80 12.74 9.03 -9.64
CA GLN A 80 12.63 9.14 -11.11
C GLN A 80 12.48 10.58 -11.56
N ILE A 81 11.62 11.36 -10.91
CA ILE A 81 11.36 12.76 -11.27
C ILE A 81 12.54 13.67 -10.95
N HIS A 82 13.02 13.65 -9.70
CA HIS A 82 13.94 14.66 -9.18
C HIS A 82 15.43 14.31 -9.31
N VAL A 83 15.78 13.03 -9.43
CA VAL A 83 17.18 12.58 -9.58
C VAL A 83 17.48 12.18 -11.00
N LEU A 84 16.59 11.38 -11.61
CA LEU A 84 16.79 10.91 -12.99
C LEU A 84 16.20 11.88 -14.03
N ASN A 85 15.49 12.94 -13.62
CA ASN A 85 14.82 13.92 -14.48
C ASN A 85 13.85 13.29 -15.50
N LEU A 86 13.22 12.15 -15.14
CA LEU A 86 12.21 11.51 -15.97
C LEU A 86 10.88 12.26 -15.84
N GLN A 87 10.05 12.20 -16.89
CA GLN A 87 8.75 12.89 -16.90
C GLN A 87 7.65 12.04 -17.54
N GLY A 88 6.40 12.35 -17.18
CA GLY A 88 5.23 11.71 -17.76
C GLY A 88 5.22 10.19 -17.57
N PRO A 89 5.04 9.41 -18.64
CA PRO A 89 4.94 7.94 -18.56
C PRO A 89 6.19 7.23 -18.01
N ASP A 90 7.36 7.87 -18.06
CA ASP A 90 8.63 7.28 -17.63
C ASP A 90 8.87 7.46 -16.12
N ALA A 91 8.08 8.28 -15.44
CA ALA A 91 8.18 8.61 -14.02
C ALA A 91 6.94 8.12 -13.22
N ARG A 92 6.59 6.83 -13.35
CA ARG A 92 5.40 6.23 -12.73
C ARG A 92 5.70 5.22 -11.64
N GLY A 93 6.89 5.27 -11.06
CA GLY A 93 7.31 4.29 -10.07
C GLY A 93 7.76 2.96 -10.70
N LEU A 94 7.80 1.91 -9.89
CA LEU A 94 8.23 0.57 -10.30
C LEU A 94 7.09 -0.23 -10.95
N VAL A 95 5.87 -0.08 -10.43
CA VAL A 95 4.67 -0.83 -10.84
C VAL A 95 3.74 0.06 -11.67
N SER A 96 4.31 0.75 -12.66
CA SER A 96 3.70 1.83 -13.46
C SER A 96 2.33 1.52 -14.06
N VAL A 97 2.00 0.24 -14.30
CA VAL A 97 0.66 -0.16 -14.82
C VAL A 97 -0.44 0.04 -13.77
N LEU A 98 -0.08 0.08 -12.49
CA LEU A 98 -1.02 0.37 -11.41
C LEU A 98 -1.18 1.87 -11.14
N ASP A 99 -0.35 2.72 -11.77
CA ASP A 99 -0.48 4.18 -11.68
C ASP A 99 -1.61 4.69 -12.59
N VAL A 100 -2.83 4.25 -12.28
CA VAL A 100 -4.08 4.65 -12.96
C VAL A 100 -5.12 5.08 -11.92
N GLU A 101 -5.94 6.07 -12.27
CA GLU A 101 -6.82 6.78 -11.33
C GLU A 101 -7.77 5.86 -10.56
N TRP A 102 -8.37 4.86 -11.24
CA TRP A 102 -9.31 3.97 -10.57
C TRP A 102 -8.63 2.98 -9.60
N VAL A 103 -7.38 2.58 -9.87
CA VAL A 103 -6.61 1.73 -8.94
C VAL A 103 -6.28 2.49 -7.66
N HIS A 104 -5.83 3.75 -7.80
CA HIS A 104 -5.58 4.62 -6.66
C HIS A 104 -6.86 4.86 -5.85
N PHE A 105 -7.99 5.15 -6.50
CA PHE A 105 -9.27 5.31 -5.83
C PHE A 105 -9.66 4.06 -5.03
N VAL A 106 -9.62 2.88 -5.62
CA VAL A 106 -9.96 1.62 -4.93
C VAL A 106 -9.00 1.34 -3.78
N PHE A 107 -7.70 1.59 -3.98
CA PHE A 107 -6.70 1.40 -2.95
C PHE A 107 -6.92 2.35 -1.76
N ASN A 108 -7.15 3.64 -2.00
CA ASN A 108 -7.40 4.62 -0.94
C ASN A 108 -8.74 4.38 -0.23
N SER A 109 -9.79 3.95 -0.95
CA SER A 109 -11.06 3.50 -0.34
C SER A 109 -10.81 2.35 0.65
N TRP A 110 -9.97 1.38 0.28
CA TRP A 110 -9.59 0.29 1.19
C TRP A 110 -8.80 0.79 2.40
N VAL A 111 -7.84 1.70 2.21
CA VAL A 111 -7.07 2.32 3.30
C VAL A 111 -7.98 3.06 4.28
N LEU A 112 -8.91 3.87 3.76
CA LEU A 112 -9.91 4.59 4.56
C LEU A 112 -10.81 3.63 5.34
N LEU A 113 -11.36 2.60 4.68
CA LEU A 113 -12.24 1.61 5.32
C LEU A 113 -11.50 0.83 6.41
N ALA A 114 -10.30 0.33 6.13
CA ALA A 114 -9.50 -0.40 7.10
C ALA A 114 -9.11 0.48 8.30
N SER A 115 -8.75 1.74 8.05
CA SER A 115 -8.46 2.73 9.10
C SER A 115 -9.68 3.04 9.97
N ALA A 116 -10.88 3.16 9.36
CA ALA A 116 -12.14 3.37 10.08
C ALA A 116 -12.51 2.15 10.94
N LEU A 117 -12.34 0.94 10.44
CA LEU A 117 -12.53 -0.29 11.21
C LEU A 117 -11.57 -0.37 12.40
N LEU A 118 -10.30 0.00 12.20
CA LEU A 118 -9.31 0.08 13.28
C LEU A 118 -9.68 1.16 14.29
N LEU A 119 -10.18 2.31 13.83
CA LEU A 119 -10.67 3.37 14.72
C LEU A 119 -11.88 2.91 15.54
N TYR A 120 -12.82 2.19 14.93
CA TYR A 120 -13.95 1.60 15.66
C TYR A 120 -13.45 0.68 16.81
N ARG A 121 -12.40 -0.11 16.58
CA ARG A 121 -11.83 -1.02 17.60
C ARG A 121 -10.96 -0.28 18.63
N PHE A 122 -10.24 0.76 18.22
CA PHE A 122 -9.25 1.49 19.02
C PHE A 122 -9.60 2.97 19.15
N GLY A 123 -10.86 3.28 19.38
CA GLY A 123 -11.46 4.63 19.32
C GLY A 123 -10.81 5.73 20.15
N ARG A 124 -9.93 5.37 21.11
CA ARG A 124 -9.16 6.34 21.92
C ARG A 124 -7.85 6.77 21.25
N SER A 125 -7.48 6.21 20.09
CA SER A 125 -6.23 6.56 19.41
C SER A 125 -6.39 7.86 18.62
N ARG A 126 -5.78 8.96 19.11
CA ARG A 126 -5.73 10.23 18.36
C ARG A 126 -5.09 10.09 16.98
N TRP A 127 -4.13 9.18 16.84
CA TRP A 127 -3.44 8.94 15.59
C TRP A 127 -4.34 8.26 14.55
N LEU A 128 -5.22 7.33 14.97
CA LEU A 128 -6.21 6.74 14.07
C LEU A 128 -7.30 7.74 13.69
N TRP A 129 -7.70 8.64 14.59
CA TRP A 129 -8.58 9.74 14.23
C TRP A 129 -7.96 10.64 13.15
N ALA A 130 -6.71 11.05 13.35
CA ALA A 130 -5.99 11.85 12.35
C ALA A 130 -5.85 11.08 11.03
N MET A 131 -5.56 9.77 11.08
CA MET A 131 -5.47 8.92 9.89
C MET A 131 -6.80 8.87 9.12
N VAL A 132 -7.93 8.60 9.77
CA VAL A 132 -9.25 8.53 9.11
C VAL A 132 -9.64 9.86 8.49
N ILE A 133 -9.41 10.98 9.19
CA ILE A 133 -9.71 12.33 8.66
C ILE A 133 -8.84 12.60 7.43
N PHE A 134 -7.55 12.29 7.52
CA PHE A 134 -6.61 12.56 6.43
C PHE A 134 -6.84 11.64 5.23
N SER A 135 -7.05 10.33 5.45
CA SER A 135 -7.42 9.39 4.38
C SER A 135 -8.75 9.73 3.73
N GLY A 136 -9.71 10.26 4.51
CA GLY A 136 -10.98 10.76 3.97
C GLY A 136 -10.77 11.94 3.02
N TRP A 137 -9.88 12.86 3.37
CA TRP A 137 -9.50 13.94 2.44
C TRP A 137 -8.80 13.38 1.19
N HIS A 138 -7.84 12.48 1.35
CA HIS A 138 -7.11 11.87 0.25
C HIS A 138 -8.06 11.10 -0.69
N GLU A 139 -9.05 10.40 -0.14
CA GLU A 139 -10.10 9.72 -0.92
C GLU A 139 -10.96 10.70 -1.72
N ILE A 140 -11.30 11.87 -1.16
CA ILE A 140 -12.03 12.93 -1.89
C ILE A 140 -11.21 13.40 -3.10
N GLU A 141 -9.90 13.57 -2.94
CA GLU A 141 -8.97 13.90 -4.02
C GLU A 141 -9.04 12.85 -5.13
N HIS A 142 -8.94 11.55 -4.78
CA HIS A 142 -9.01 10.46 -5.76
C HIS A 142 -10.38 10.29 -6.39
N ALA A 143 -11.46 10.53 -5.65
CA ALA A 143 -12.82 10.54 -6.22
C ALA A 143 -12.98 11.62 -7.28
N TYR A 144 -12.42 12.81 -7.03
CA TYR A 144 -12.41 13.90 -8.01
C TYR A 144 -11.59 13.52 -9.25
N LEU A 145 -10.37 13.00 -9.06
CA LEU A 145 -9.48 12.57 -10.15
C LEU A 145 -10.12 11.48 -11.01
N LEU A 146 -10.71 10.47 -10.37
CA LEU A 146 -11.43 9.40 -11.06
C LEU A 146 -12.62 9.94 -11.86
N ARG A 147 -13.40 10.87 -11.27
CA ARG A 147 -14.51 11.52 -11.99
C ARG A 147 -14.01 12.24 -13.23
N VAL A 148 -12.94 13.03 -13.14
CA VAL A 148 -12.35 13.72 -14.29
C VAL A 148 -11.91 12.72 -15.34
N PHE A 149 -11.21 11.67 -14.95
CA PHE A 149 -10.78 10.61 -15.85
C PHE A 149 -11.95 9.94 -16.59
N LEU A 150 -13.02 9.57 -15.86
CA LEU A 150 -14.19 8.91 -16.43
C LEU A 150 -14.99 9.81 -17.39
N THR A 151 -14.94 11.13 -17.19
CA THR A 151 -15.69 12.09 -18.03
C THR A 151 -14.90 12.62 -19.21
N THR A 152 -13.58 12.68 -19.11
CA THR A 152 -12.71 13.30 -20.13
C THR A 152 -11.75 12.33 -20.81
N GLY A 153 -11.52 11.16 -20.23
CA GLY A 153 -10.46 10.23 -20.63
C GLY A 153 -9.04 10.70 -20.28
N GLN A 154 -8.89 11.84 -19.60
CA GLN A 154 -7.59 12.40 -19.25
C GLN A 154 -7.14 11.93 -17.86
N ALA A 155 -6.07 11.16 -17.81
CA ALA A 155 -5.35 10.84 -16.58
C ALA A 155 -4.32 11.93 -16.25
N GLY A 156 -3.87 11.97 -14.99
CA GLY A 156 -2.78 12.85 -14.59
C GLY A 156 -3.18 14.33 -14.41
N THR A 157 -4.47 14.64 -14.24
CA THR A 157 -4.92 16.00 -13.97
C THR A 157 -4.44 16.51 -12.60
N PRO A 158 -4.34 17.83 -12.38
CA PRO A 158 -3.83 18.38 -11.11
C PRO A 158 -4.61 17.99 -9.85
N GLY A 159 -5.86 17.54 -9.98
CA GLY A 159 -6.71 17.24 -8.84
C GLY A 159 -7.31 18.49 -8.18
N LEU A 160 -7.48 18.46 -6.87
CA LEU A 160 -8.08 19.57 -6.11
C LEU A 160 -7.04 20.59 -5.65
N LEU A 161 -5.92 20.13 -5.06
CA LEU A 161 -4.97 21.00 -4.36
C LEU A 161 -3.58 21.11 -5.01
N ALA A 162 -3.20 20.27 -5.97
CA ALA A 162 -1.92 20.43 -6.64
C ALA A 162 -1.92 21.68 -7.56
N GLN A 163 -0.76 22.08 -7.99
CA GLN A 163 -0.59 23.25 -8.87
C GLN A 163 -1.51 23.17 -10.10
N GLY A 164 -2.35 24.16 -10.27
CA GLY A 164 -3.41 24.17 -11.29
C GLY A 164 -4.69 23.44 -10.89
N GLY A 165 -4.82 23.02 -9.62
CA GLY A 165 -5.95 22.29 -9.09
C GLY A 165 -7.24 23.08 -9.01
N ALA A 166 -8.36 22.36 -8.84
CA ALA A 166 -9.70 22.93 -8.89
C ALA A 166 -10.02 23.90 -7.74
N ILE A 167 -9.34 23.75 -6.58
CA ILE A 167 -9.54 24.65 -5.43
C ILE A 167 -8.57 25.83 -5.55
N LEU A 168 -9.07 26.97 -5.99
CA LEU A 168 -8.34 28.24 -6.09
C LEU A 168 -7.02 28.17 -6.89
N GLY A 169 -6.90 27.24 -7.84
CA GLY A 169 -5.68 27.05 -8.63
C GLY A 169 -4.63 26.18 -7.93
N GLY A 170 -4.94 25.68 -6.74
CA GLY A 170 -4.07 24.76 -5.99
C GLY A 170 -2.89 25.42 -5.29
N LEU A 171 -2.10 24.59 -4.63
CA LEU A 171 -0.82 24.95 -4.03
C LEU A 171 0.28 24.98 -5.10
N PRO A 172 1.38 25.71 -4.90
CA PRO A 172 2.51 25.71 -5.85
C PRO A 172 3.35 24.42 -5.74
N ILE A 173 2.69 23.27 -5.70
CA ILE A 173 3.28 21.95 -5.52
C ILE A 173 2.80 21.05 -6.67
N PRO A 174 3.68 20.46 -7.47
CA PRO A 174 3.31 19.50 -8.52
C PRO A 174 2.48 18.33 -7.94
N ARG A 175 1.59 17.75 -8.75
CA ARG A 175 0.72 16.65 -8.31
C ARG A 175 1.50 15.47 -7.72
N ALA A 176 2.58 15.05 -8.35
CA ALA A 176 3.37 13.92 -7.88
C ALA A 176 3.97 14.17 -6.49
N ASP A 177 4.51 15.37 -6.25
CA ASP A 177 5.07 15.77 -4.96
C ASP A 177 3.99 15.87 -3.88
N LEU A 178 2.83 16.43 -4.20
CA LEU A 178 1.71 16.52 -3.27
C LEU A 178 1.20 15.12 -2.90
N HIS A 179 1.09 14.23 -3.87
CA HIS A 179 0.66 12.85 -3.65
C HIS A 179 1.68 12.06 -2.81
N PHE A 180 2.97 12.26 -3.06
CA PHE A 180 4.03 11.73 -2.19
C PHE A 180 3.87 12.20 -0.73
N LEU A 181 3.61 13.51 -0.52
CA LEU A 181 3.38 14.07 0.81
C LEU A 181 2.15 13.45 1.50
N TYR A 182 1.07 13.21 0.77
CA TYR A 182 -0.11 12.55 1.32
C TYR A 182 0.24 11.15 1.82
N ASN A 183 0.92 10.35 1.02
CA ASN A 183 1.32 9.00 1.40
C ASN A 183 2.32 8.98 2.56
N LEU A 184 3.25 9.95 2.61
CA LEU A 184 4.18 10.11 3.74
C LEU A 184 3.42 10.37 5.06
N VAL A 185 2.43 11.27 5.03
CA VAL A 185 1.60 11.58 6.21
C VAL A 185 0.82 10.35 6.65
N GLU A 186 0.19 9.62 5.73
CA GLU A 186 -0.56 8.40 6.05
C GLU A 186 0.30 7.33 6.70
N VAL A 187 1.47 7.03 6.13
CA VAL A 187 2.41 6.06 6.72
C VAL A 187 2.88 6.50 8.10
N ALA A 188 3.19 7.78 8.26
CA ALA A 188 3.61 8.34 9.56
C ALA A 188 2.51 8.22 10.62
N LEU A 189 1.26 8.54 10.27
CA LEU A 189 0.11 8.43 11.16
C LEU A 189 -0.18 6.97 11.55
N LEU A 190 -0.12 6.04 10.59
CA LEU A 190 -0.27 4.61 10.84
C LEU A 190 0.84 4.06 11.74
N ALA A 191 2.09 4.44 11.49
CA ALA A 191 3.23 4.02 12.30
C ALA A 191 3.12 4.57 13.73
N ALA A 192 2.71 5.84 13.89
CA ALA A 192 2.48 6.46 15.19
C ALA A 192 1.33 5.77 15.94
N ALA A 193 0.23 5.44 15.26
CA ALA A 193 -0.88 4.70 15.83
C ALA A 193 -0.46 3.30 16.28
N PHE A 194 0.25 2.57 15.43
CA PHE A 194 0.76 1.22 15.73
C PHE A 194 1.66 1.22 16.97
N ARG A 195 2.57 2.19 17.05
CA ARG A 195 3.48 2.35 18.19
C ARG A 195 2.72 2.73 19.47
N SER A 196 1.81 3.71 19.39
CA SER A 196 1.06 4.23 20.56
C SER A 196 0.15 3.18 21.20
N LEU A 197 -0.36 2.25 20.40
CA LEU A 197 -1.19 1.13 20.87
C LEU A 197 -0.36 -0.05 21.44
N HIS A 198 0.97 0.10 21.54
CA HIS A 198 1.90 -0.93 22.00
C HIS A 198 1.79 -2.26 21.22
N LEU A 199 1.33 -2.19 19.98
CA LEU A 199 1.16 -3.37 19.13
C LEU A 199 2.48 -4.14 18.87
N PRO A 200 3.66 -3.51 18.76
CA PRO A 200 4.93 -4.23 18.65
C PRO A 200 5.20 -5.20 19.80
N SER A 201 4.83 -4.83 21.03
CA SER A 201 4.99 -5.72 22.20
C SER A 201 3.96 -6.84 22.21
N ARG A 202 2.76 -6.60 21.65
CA ARG A 202 1.72 -7.62 21.48
C ARG A 202 2.11 -8.65 20.42
N VAL A 203 2.70 -8.19 19.30
CA VAL A 203 3.25 -9.07 18.25
C VAL A 203 4.33 -9.99 18.82
N ARG A 204 5.29 -9.43 19.59
CA ARG A 204 6.35 -10.23 20.23
C ARG A 204 5.80 -11.27 21.20
N ARG A 205 4.83 -10.91 22.05
CA ARG A 205 4.17 -11.84 22.96
C ARG A 205 3.43 -12.96 22.22
N ALA A 206 2.76 -12.61 21.12
CA ALA A 206 2.09 -13.60 20.29
C ALA A 206 3.05 -14.61 19.69
N ARG A 207 4.21 -14.15 19.20
CA ARG A 207 5.27 -15.03 18.66
C ARG A 207 5.88 -15.93 19.74
N GLY A 208 6.15 -15.39 20.96
CA GLY A 208 6.66 -16.17 22.08
C GLY A 208 5.71 -17.31 22.48
N GLN A 209 4.43 -17.00 22.67
CA GLN A 209 3.41 -18.01 22.98
C GLN A 209 3.26 -19.11 21.91
N TRP A 210 3.55 -18.76 20.66
CA TRP A 210 3.55 -19.72 19.54
C TRP A 210 4.75 -20.67 19.58
N ALA A 211 5.93 -20.14 19.87
CA ALA A 211 7.15 -20.93 20.04
C ALA A 211 7.02 -21.90 21.21
N ASP A 212 6.47 -21.44 22.35
CA ASP A 212 6.25 -22.25 23.55
C ASP A 212 5.17 -23.31 23.34
N GLY A 213 4.12 -23.02 22.56
CA GLY A 213 3.07 -23.98 22.19
C GLY A 213 3.55 -25.12 21.28
N LEU A 214 4.57 -24.84 20.45
CA LEU A 214 5.21 -25.85 19.58
C LEU A 214 6.25 -26.71 20.32
N ALA A 215 6.76 -26.21 21.46
CA ALA A 215 7.77 -26.88 22.27
C ALA A 215 7.17 -27.84 23.32
N ARG A 216 5.85 -27.86 23.50
CA ARG A 216 5.18 -28.82 24.41
C ARG A 216 4.95 -30.12 23.66
N PRO A 217 5.61 -31.22 24.07
CA PRO A 217 5.28 -32.54 23.56
C PRO A 217 3.86 -32.93 24.04
N ALA A 218 3.13 -33.62 23.16
CA ALA A 218 1.81 -34.16 23.42
C ALA A 218 1.90 -35.33 24.46
#